data_be5f700176c1b2ef876ec14e98157367
#
_entry.id   be5f700176c1b2ef876ec14e98157367
#
_cell.length_a   1.000
_cell.length_b   1.000
_cell.length_c   1.000
_cell.angle_alpha   90.00
_cell.angle_beta   90.00
_cell.angle_gamma   90.00
#
_symmetry.space_group_name_H-M   'P 1'
#
loop_
_entity.id
_entity.type
_entity.pdbx_description
1 polymer ?
#
loop_
_entity_poly.entity_id
_entity_poly.type
_entity_poly.pdbx_seq_one_letter_code
_entity_poly.pdbx_strand_id
1 'polypeptide(L)'
;GTEVGGLSGITYDASRGVYYAVSDDRSQINDARYYTVAIDASDYALEEDDVEFLSYTILLDENGEPFATNMVDAEGITLRASGQIFISSEWRTGFDPFVKRFDWEGEQTATLPIPEKFMPADESGMEANFSFESLAITPNDKVLWTASEAALKQDGAPSSPTSDSPARMIMFDAPKRRPMGEHVYVVEAIPNPPPDPERPEPRFPPDNGLVELVTVDNAGTLIAMERSYW
;
A
#
# COMPACT_ATOMS: atom_id res chain seq x y z
N GLY A 1 17.26 7.73 -17.63
CA GLY A 1 16.06 6.94 -17.31
C GLY A 1 16.09 6.52 -15.85
N THR A 2 14.95 6.30 -15.29
CA THR A 2 14.77 5.83 -13.92
C THR A 2 14.91 4.31 -13.91
N GLU A 3 15.60 3.77 -12.92
CA GLU A 3 15.63 2.33 -12.70
C GLU A 3 14.24 1.85 -12.26
N VAL A 4 13.69 0.83 -12.91
CA VAL A 4 12.40 0.25 -12.55
C VAL A 4 12.63 -0.81 -11.48
N GLY A 5 11.93 -0.69 -10.36
CA GLY A 5 12.03 -1.64 -9.27
C GLY A 5 11.20 -1.22 -8.06
N GLY A 6 11.12 -2.12 -7.06
CA GLY A 6 10.39 -1.86 -5.84
C GLY A 6 8.89 -1.59 -6.09
N LEU A 7 8.26 -2.34 -6.99
CA LEU A 7 6.83 -2.19 -7.25
C LEU A 7 6.06 -2.80 -6.08
N SER A 8 5.27 -1.98 -5.40
CA SER A 8 4.51 -2.40 -4.22
C SER A 8 3.01 -2.41 -4.50
N GLY A 9 2.38 -1.29 -4.75
CA GLY A 9 0.95 -1.21 -5.06
C GLY A 9 0.67 -0.92 -6.53
N ILE A 10 -0.51 -1.36 -7.02
CA ILE A 10 -0.95 -1.13 -8.40
C ILE A 10 -2.44 -0.80 -8.45
N THR A 11 -2.83 0.13 -9.33
CA THR A 11 -4.24 0.46 -9.58
C THR A 11 -4.51 0.63 -11.06
N TYR A 12 -5.74 0.32 -11.51
CA TYR A 12 -6.14 0.40 -12.91
C TYR A 12 -6.99 1.63 -13.21
N ASP A 13 -6.63 2.38 -14.24
CA ASP A 13 -7.43 3.46 -14.81
C ASP A 13 -8.19 2.96 -16.05
N ALA A 14 -9.44 2.58 -15.86
CA ALA A 14 -10.28 2.10 -16.96
C ALA A 14 -10.57 3.19 -18.01
N SER A 15 -10.45 4.48 -17.66
CA SER A 15 -10.71 5.58 -18.59
C SER A 15 -9.56 5.79 -19.58
N ARG A 16 -8.34 5.44 -19.17
CA ARG A 16 -7.13 5.53 -19.98
C ARG A 16 -6.61 4.17 -20.48
N GLY A 17 -7.10 3.08 -19.89
CA GLY A 17 -6.65 1.73 -20.23
C GLY A 17 -5.21 1.45 -19.77
N VAL A 18 -4.77 2.07 -18.67
CA VAL A 18 -3.41 1.92 -18.13
C VAL A 18 -3.45 1.61 -16.64
N TYR A 19 -2.34 1.15 -16.12
CA TYR A 19 -2.12 0.95 -14.69
C TYR A 19 -1.17 2.02 -14.13
N TYR A 20 -1.32 2.32 -12.85
CA TYR A 20 -0.34 3.08 -12.08
C TYR A 20 0.22 2.18 -11.00
N ALA A 21 1.55 2.07 -10.95
CA ALA A 21 2.27 1.24 -9.99
C ALA A 21 3.23 2.11 -9.18
N VAL A 22 3.12 2.10 -7.85
CA VAL A 22 4.01 2.86 -6.97
C VAL A 22 5.27 2.08 -6.66
N SER A 23 6.38 2.80 -6.45
CA SER A 23 7.66 2.23 -6.03
C SER A 23 7.90 2.49 -4.55
N ASP A 24 8.34 1.46 -3.81
CA ASP A 24 8.78 1.51 -2.42
C ASP A 24 10.20 2.12 -2.26
N ASP A 25 10.77 2.65 -3.34
CA ASP A 25 12.06 3.35 -3.29
C ASP A 25 11.93 4.61 -2.44
N ARG A 26 12.52 4.59 -1.28
CA ARG A 26 12.51 5.65 -0.28
C ARG A 26 13.35 6.87 -0.66
N SER A 27 13.35 7.25 -1.93
CA SER A 27 14.25 8.26 -2.50
C SER A 27 15.73 7.93 -2.22
N GLN A 28 16.08 6.64 -2.23
CA GLN A 28 17.44 6.16 -2.00
C GLN A 28 18.21 5.93 -3.30
N ILE A 29 17.53 5.42 -4.32
CA ILE A 29 18.10 5.14 -5.64
C ILE A 29 17.65 6.22 -6.62
N ASN A 30 16.34 6.48 -6.66
CA ASN A 30 15.71 7.57 -7.41
C ASN A 30 14.65 8.23 -6.53
N ASP A 31 14.17 9.42 -6.90
CA ASP A 31 13.09 10.09 -6.19
C ASP A 31 11.85 9.21 -6.11
N ALA A 32 11.09 9.32 -5.00
CA ALA A 32 9.84 8.61 -4.81
C ALA A 32 8.89 8.88 -5.97
N ARG A 33 8.26 7.85 -6.52
CA ARG A 33 7.56 7.92 -7.80
C ARG A 33 6.50 6.85 -7.96
N TYR A 34 5.63 7.05 -8.92
CA TYR A 34 4.83 5.98 -9.50
C TYR A 34 5.05 5.90 -11.01
N TYR A 35 4.82 4.72 -11.56
CA TYR A 35 4.92 4.44 -12.99
C TYR A 35 3.54 4.40 -13.63
N THR A 36 3.45 4.83 -14.89
CA THR A 36 2.33 4.53 -15.78
C THR A 36 2.72 3.32 -16.60
N VAL A 37 1.91 2.26 -16.55
CA VAL A 37 2.22 0.96 -17.13
C VAL A 37 1.06 0.51 -18.04
N ALA A 38 1.36 0.07 -19.24
CA ALA A 38 0.42 -0.71 -20.06
C ALA A 38 0.61 -2.18 -19.74
N ILE A 39 -0.49 -2.90 -19.52
CA ILE A 39 -0.48 -4.35 -19.29
C ILE A 39 -1.55 -4.97 -20.17
N ASP A 40 -1.16 -5.90 -21.06
CA ASP A 40 -2.09 -6.75 -21.80
C ASP A 40 -2.31 -8.04 -21.02
N ALA A 41 -3.47 -8.17 -20.40
CA ALA A 41 -3.92 -9.38 -19.72
C ALA A 41 -5.18 -9.95 -20.37
N SER A 42 -5.40 -9.68 -21.65
CA SER A 42 -6.64 -10.01 -22.38
C SER A 42 -6.86 -11.50 -22.54
N ASP A 43 -5.81 -12.31 -22.53
CA ASP A 43 -5.84 -13.77 -22.62
C ASP A 43 -5.66 -14.46 -21.25
N TYR A 44 -5.66 -13.69 -20.15
CA TYR A 44 -5.47 -14.18 -18.77
C TYR A 44 -4.08 -14.77 -18.49
N ALA A 45 -3.09 -14.43 -19.27
CA ALA A 45 -1.69 -14.73 -19.06
C ALA A 45 -0.87 -13.44 -19.03
N LEU A 46 0.35 -13.48 -18.53
CA LEU A 46 1.34 -12.41 -18.66
C LEU A 46 2.61 -13.01 -19.25
N GLU A 47 3.00 -12.52 -20.41
CA GLU A 47 4.21 -12.90 -21.11
C GLU A 47 5.22 -11.72 -21.11
N GLU A 48 6.41 -11.94 -21.64
CA GLU A 48 7.51 -10.96 -21.55
C GLU A 48 7.18 -9.61 -22.21
N ASP A 49 6.37 -9.60 -23.27
CA ASP A 49 6.02 -8.40 -24.04
C ASP A 49 4.69 -7.74 -23.58
N ASP A 50 4.00 -8.29 -22.59
CA ASP A 50 2.68 -7.81 -22.15
C ASP A 50 2.76 -6.62 -21.20
N VAL A 51 3.92 -6.27 -20.69
CA VAL A 51 4.12 -5.19 -19.71
C VAL A 51 5.05 -4.12 -20.27
N GLU A 52 4.53 -2.91 -20.46
CA GLU A 52 5.30 -1.76 -20.95
C GLU A 52 5.25 -0.60 -19.96
N PHE A 53 6.41 -0.13 -19.49
CA PHE A 53 6.53 1.09 -18.68
C PHE A 53 6.52 2.32 -19.59
N LEU A 54 5.40 3.06 -19.60
CA LEU A 54 5.18 4.20 -20.50
C LEU A 54 5.86 5.47 -19.98
N SER A 55 5.76 5.73 -18.68
CA SER A 55 6.32 6.93 -18.03
C SER A 55 6.43 6.71 -16.52
N TYR A 56 7.00 7.71 -15.84
CA TYR A 56 6.97 7.82 -14.37
C TYR A 56 6.64 9.26 -13.96
N THR A 57 6.09 9.42 -12.77
CA THR A 57 5.81 10.71 -12.13
C THR A 57 6.47 10.74 -10.77
N ILE A 58 7.28 11.77 -10.50
CA ILE A 58 7.92 11.99 -9.19
C ILE A 58 6.86 12.51 -8.22
N LEU A 59 6.87 12.00 -6.99
CA LEU A 59 6.03 12.48 -5.91
C LEU A 59 6.69 13.70 -5.26
N LEU A 60 5.92 14.77 -5.15
CA LEU A 60 6.35 16.03 -4.55
C LEU A 60 5.65 16.22 -3.20
N ASP A 61 6.36 16.76 -2.24
CA ASP A 61 5.85 17.09 -0.91
C ASP A 61 4.94 18.34 -0.93
N GLU A 62 4.55 18.81 0.23
CA GLU A 62 3.69 19.99 0.40
C GLU A 62 4.34 21.32 -0.04
N ASN A 63 5.65 21.33 -0.26
CA ASN A 63 6.42 22.48 -0.72
C ASN A 63 6.68 22.41 -2.24
N GLY A 64 6.24 21.34 -2.93
CA GLY A 64 6.50 21.09 -4.33
C GLY A 64 7.91 20.55 -4.63
N GLU A 65 8.58 20.00 -3.61
CA GLU A 65 9.91 19.40 -3.74
C GLU A 65 9.83 17.87 -3.67
N PRO A 66 10.72 17.13 -4.35
CA PRO A 66 10.80 15.68 -4.19
C PRO A 66 10.98 15.27 -2.73
N PHE A 67 10.36 14.18 -2.31
CA PHE A 67 10.55 13.66 -0.95
C PHE A 67 12.02 13.40 -0.67
N ALA A 68 12.53 13.93 0.45
CA ALA A 68 13.89 13.67 0.87
C ALA A 68 14.13 12.17 1.16
N THR A 69 15.36 11.72 1.02
CA THR A 69 15.74 10.33 1.24
C THR A 69 15.27 9.83 2.61
N ASN A 70 14.61 8.68 2.63
CA ASN A 70 14.00 8.03 3.79
C ASN A 70 12.84 8.83 4.45
N MET A 71 12.17 9.72 3.72
CA MET A 71 10.99 10.43 4.24
C MET A 71 9.68 9.92 3.63
N VAL A 72 9.72 8.82 2.92
CA VAL A 72 8.60 8.10 2.31
C VAL A 72 8.98 6.63 2.14
N ASP A 73 8.02 5.75 2.28
CA ASP A 73 8.08 4.32 1.97
C ASP A 73 6.73 3.96 1.36
N ALA A 74 6.56 4.30 0.08
CA ALA A 74 5.26 4.26 -0.58
C ALA A 74 4.88 2.82 -0.94
N GLU A 75 3.71 2.37 -0.46
CA GLU A 75 3.28 0.98 -0.59
C GLU A 75 1.99 0.84 -1.39
N GLY A 76 0.90 1.45 -0.95
CA GLY A 76 -0.38 1.38 -1.65
C GLY A 76 -0.63 2.57 -2.57
N ILE A 77 -1.33 2.33 -3.68
CA ILE A 77 -1.77 3.36 -4.62
C ILE A 77 -3.20 3.10 -5.07
N THR A 78 -4.04 4.14 -5.08
CA THR A 78 -5.37 4.04 -5.69
C THR A 78 -5.77 5.34 -6.36
N LEU A 79 -6.70 5.24 -7.33
CA LEU A 79 -7.10 6.33 -8.21
C LEU A 79 -8.59 6.65 -8.05
N ARG A 80 -8.93 7.94 -7.94
CA ARG A 80 -10.29 8.42 -8.14
C ARG A 80 -10.57 8.68 -9.62
N ALA A 81 -11.81 8.44 -10.03
CA ALA A 81 -12.26 8.76 -11.39
C ALA A 81 -12.04 10.25 -11.76
N SER A 82 -11.99 11.15 -10.76
CA SER A 82 -11.66 12.57 -10.94
C SER A 82 -10.19 12.86 -11.22
N GLY A 83 -9.32 11.85 -11.25
CA GLY A 83 -7.90 12.02 -11.54
C GLY A 83 -7.02 12.33 -10.33
N GLN A 84 -7.49 12.05 -9.13
CA GLN A 84 -6.70 12.21 -7.92
C GLN A 84 -6.15 10.86 -7.47
N ILE A 85 -4.86 10.83 -7.16
CA ILE A 85 -4.15 9.64 -6.72
C ILE A 85 -4.00 9.69 -5.21
N PHE A 86 -4.28 8.59 -4.53
CA PHE A 86 -3.94 8.41 -3.12
C PHE A 86 -2.79 7.42 -3.01
N ILE A 87 -1.87 7.71 -2.10
CA ILE A 87 -0.72 6.87 -1.80
C ILE A 87 -0.64 6.70 -0.29
N SER A 88 -0.48 5.46 0.18
CA SER A 88 -0.09 5.14 1.54
C SER A 88 1.42 5.06 1.66
N SER A 89 1.92 5.27 2.85
CA SER A 89 3.32 5.07 3.19
C SER A 89 3.43 4.37 4.52
N GLU A 90 4.31 3.39 4.57
CA GLU A 90 4.69 2.73 5.79
C GLU A 90 5.32 3.68 6.79
N TRP A 91 5.35 3.24 8.06
CA TRP A 91 6.14 3.88 9.11
C TRP A 91 7.55 3.31 9.18
N ARG A 92 8.51 4.22 9.30
CA ARG A 92 9.90 3.89 9.66
C ARG A 92 10.45 4.91 10.64
N THR A 93 11.54 4.56 11.31
CA THR A 93 12.22 5.51 12.20
C THR A 93 12.62 6.77 11.43
N GLY A 94 12.03 7.89 11.81
CA GLY A 94 12.33 9.21 11.23
C GLY A 94 11.16 9.88 10.53
N PHE A 95 10.09 9.15 10.19
CA PHE A 95 8.86 9.73 9.64
C PHE A 95 7.62 8.90 10.02
N ASP A 96 6.47 9.57 10.06
CA ASP A 96 5.19 8.95 10.39
C ASP A 96 4.54 8.31 9.16
N PRO A 97 3.76 7.24 9.35
CA PRO A 97 2.96 6.65 8.28
C PRO A 97 1.90 7.65 7.83
N PHE A 98 1.56 7.61 6.56
CA PHE A 98 0.58 8.53 6.03
C PHE A 98 -0.31 7.93 4.94
N VAL A 99 -1.43 8.59 4.69
CA VAL A 99 -2.19 8.51 3.45
C VAL A 99 -2.27 9.91 2.87
N LYS A 100 -1.69 10.13 1.70
CA LYS A 100 -1.64 11.43 1.05
C LYS A 100 -2.33 11.39 -0.31
N ARG A 101 -2.85 12.53 -0.74
CA ARG A 101 -3.47 12.73 -2.05
C ARG A 101 -2.57 13.58 -2.93
N PHE A 102 -2.41 13.14 -4.16
CA PHE A 102 -1.60 13.79 -5.19
C PHE A 102 -2.47 14.09 -6.41
N ASP A 103 -2.05 15.05 -7.22
CA ASP A 103 -2.55 15.25 -8.57
C ASP A 103 -1.75 14.46 -9.61
N TRP A 104 -2.03 14.65 -10.89
CA TRP A 104 -1.36 13.96 -11.98
C TRP A 104 0.10 14.37 -12.17
N GLU A 105 0.45 15.56 -11.76
CA GLU A 105 1.80 16.12 -11.80
C GLU A 105 2.66 15.62 -10.64
N GLY A 106 2.04 14.88 -9.69
CA GLY A 106 2.69 14.34 -8.50
C GLY A 106 2.76 15.33 -7.34
N GLU A 107 2.08 16.48 -7.42
CA GLU A 107 2.05 17.45 -6.33
C GLU A 107 1.11 16.98 -5.20
N GLN A 108 1.59 17.03 -3.96
CA GLN A 108 0.78 16.72 -2.78
C GLN A 108 -0.32 17.77 -2.61
N THR A 109 -1.58 17.33 -2.64
CA THR A 109 -2.75 18.20 -2.53
C THR A 109 -3.51 18.07 -1.21
N ALA A 110 -3.26 17.02 -0.45
CA ALA A 110 -3.79 16.82 0.90
C ALA A 110 -3.08 15.68 1.66
N THR A 111 -3.14 15.76 2.99
CA THR A 111 -2.85 14.64 3.90
C THR A 111 -4.14 14.24 4.60
N LEU A 112 -4.44 12.94 4.69
CA LEU A 112 -5.58 12.43 5.44
C LEU A 112 -5.19 12.28 6.92
N PRO A 113 -6.04 12.72 7.86
CA PRO A 113 -5.73 12.58 9.29
C PRO A 113 -5.83 11.11 9.71
N ILE A 114 -4.73 10.55 10.16
CA ILE A 114 -4.66 9.19 10.73
C ILE A 114 -5.08 9.28 12.21
N PRO A 115 -5.99 8.41 12.71
CA PRO A 115 -6.34 8.40 14.12
C PRO A 115 -5.12 8.12 15.01
N GLU A 116 -4.99 8.86 16.11
CA GLU A 116 -3.81 8.84 17.00
C GLU A 116 -3.40 7.42 17.45
N LYS A 117 -4.36 6.54 17.67
CA LYS A 117 -4.09 5.15 18.09
C LYS A 117 -3.33 4.31 17.06
N PHE A 118 -3.26 4.74 15.80
CA PHE A 118 -2.45 4.11 14.74
C PHE A 118 -1.03 4.67 14.71
N MET A 119 -0.85 5.88 15.25
CA MET A 119 0.46 6.53 15.21
C MET A 119 1.46 5.77 16.08
N PRO A 120 2.67 5.53 15.58
CA PRO A 120 3.68 4.75 16.28
C PRO A 120 4.09 5.38 17.62
N ALA A 121 4.07 4.56 18.66
CA ALA A 121 4.55 4.90 20.00
C ALA A 121 5.22 3.66 20.63
N ASP A 122 5.77 3.80 21.84
CA ASP A 122 6.53 2.69 22.48
C ASP A 122 5.69 1.42 22.64
N GLU A 123 4.45 1.55 23.16
CA GLU A 123 3.58 0.40 23.46
C GLU A 123 2.26 0.42 22.66
N SER A 124 2.13 1.30 21.67
CA SER A 124 0.89 1.44 20.87
C SER A 124 1.19 1.88 19.44
N GLY A 125 0.15 1.81 18.60
CA GLY A 125 0.24 2.17 17.19
C GLY A 125 0.81 1.06 16.33
N MET A 126 1.13 1.39 15.09
CA MET A 126 1.67 0.46 14.12
C MET A 126 3.11 0.06 14.44
N GLU A 127 3.47 -1.18 14.14
CA GLU A 127 4.85 -1.64 14.14
C GLU A 127 5.57 -1.15 12.87
N ALA A 128 6.90 -1.01 12.95
CA ALA A 128 7.74 -0.77 11.78
C ALA A 128 7.68 -1.97 10.82
N ASN A 129 7.57 -1.73 9.53
CA ASN A 129 7.35 -2.72 8.47
C ASN A 129 6.05 -3.53 8.58
N PHE A 130 5.06 -3.09 9.34
CA PHE A 130 3.74 -3.69 9.44
C PHE A 130 2.66 -2.60 9.46
N SER A 131 2.91 -1.49 8.78
CA SER A 131 2.00 -0.35 8.79
C SER A 131 1.08 -0.32 7.54
N PHE A 132 0.96 0.81 6.84
CA PHE A 132 0.00 0.91 5.74
C PHE A 132 0.57 0.37 4.43
N GLU A 133 0.16 -0.83 4.05
CA GLU A 133 0.51 -1.46 2.78
C GLU A 133 -0.51 -1.13 1.68
N SER A 134 -1.79 -1.23 1.97
CA SER A 134 -2.87 -1.26 0.99
C SER A 134 -3.64 0.05 0.86
N LEU A 135 -4.17 0.30 -0.34
CA LEU A 135 -5.17 1.35 -0.60
C LEU A 135 -6.21 0.90 -1.60
N ALA A 136 -7.49 1.04 -1.25
CA ALA A 136 -8.60 0.76 -2.16
C ALA A 136 -9.68 1.83 -2.07
N ILE A 137 -10.25 2.23 -3.20
CA ILE A 137 -11.37 3.19 -3.23
C ILE A 137 -12.60 2.54 -3.85
N THR A 138 -13.78 2.82 -3.29
CA THR A 138 -15.03 2.31 -3.86
C THR A 138 -15.29 2.87 -5.27
N PRO A 139 -15.97 2.11 -6.17
CA PRO A 139 -16.23 2.53 -7.54
C PRO A 139 -16.93 3.89 -7.68
N ASN A 140 -17.65 4.34 -6.64
CA ASN A 140 -18.30 5.66 -6.60
C ASN A 140 -17.43 6.77 -6.00
N ASP A 141 -16.13 6.54 -5.78
CA ASP A 141 -15.15 7.49 -5.22
C ASP A 141 -15.49 8.02 -3.81
N LYS A 142 -16.31 7.32 -3.02
CA LYS A 142 -16.79 7.86 -1.74
C LYS A 142 -16.05 7.33 -0.53
N VAL A 143 -15.63 6.08 -0.55
CA VAL A 143 -14.96 5.45 0.59
C VAL A 143 -13.59 4.97 0.18
N LEU A 144 -12.57 5.47 0.87
CA LEU A 144 -11.19 5.01 0.74
C LEU A 144 -10.89 4.10 1.93
N TRP A 145 -10.25 2.97 1.65
CA TRP A 145 -9.79 2.00 2.62
C TRP A 145 -8.28 1.94 2.65
N THR A 146 -7.73 1.77 3.84
CA THR A 146 -6.34 1.35 4.08
C THR A 146 -6.31 0.40 5.26
N ALA A 147 -5.25 -0.36 5.41
CA ALA A 147 -5.08 -1.28 6.52
C ALA A 147 -3.62 -1.27 7.00
N SER A 148 -3.43 -1.56 8.30
CA SER A 148 -2.12 -2.03 8.77
C SER A 148 -1.88 -3.45 8.24
N GLU A 149 -0.63 -3.78 7.94
CA GLU A 149 -0.26 -5.13 7.49
C GLU A 149 -0.52 -6.17 8.58
N ALA A 150 -0.26 -5.82 9.85
CA ALA A 150 -0.49 -6.67 11.02
C ALA A 150 -1.21 -5.92 12.14
N ALA A 151 -1.35 -6.57 13.32
CA ALA A 151 -1.93 -5.96 14.50
C ALA A 151 -1.21 -4.67 14.91
N LEU A 152 -1.97 -3.71 15.45
CA LEU A 152 -1.34 -2.63 16.22
C LEU A 152 -0.77 -3.20 17.53
N LYS A 153 0.31 -2.62 18.05
CA LYS A 153 1.00 -3.08 19.28
C LYS A 153 0.06 -3.35 20.44
N GLN A 154 -0.97 -2.51 20.62
CA GLN A 154 -1.98 -2.67 21.70
C GLN A 154 -3.01 -3.76 21.42
N ASP A 155 -3.12 -4.26 20.19
CA ASP A 155 -4.11 -5.26 19.79
C ASP A 155 -3.54 -6.69 19.77
N GLY A 156 -2.22 -6.83 19.63
CA GLY A 156 -1.56 -8.13 19.57
C GLY A 156 -0.19 -8.09 18.92
N ALA A 157 0.32 -9.26 18.62
CA ALA A 157 1.55 -9.44 17.85
C ALA A 157 1.25 -9.64 16.36
N PRO A 158 2.23 -9.44 15.46
CA PRO A 158 2.17 -9.96 14.10
C PRO A 158 1.88 -11.47 14.07
N SER A 159 1.41 -11.96 12.94
CA SER A 159 1.12 -13.38 12.77
C SER A 159 2.35 -14.26 13.01
N SER A 160 2.11 -15.49 13.43
CA SER A 160 3.15 -16.49 13.65
C SER A 160 2.70 -17.84 13.08
N PRO A 161 3.54 -18.87 13.02
CA PRO A 161 3.10 -20.20 12.60
C PRO A 161 1.97 -20.82 13.44
N THR A 162 1.68 -20.23 14.61
CA THR A 162 0.66 -20.75 15.56
C THR A 162 -0.38 -19.74 15.99
N SER A 163 -0.32 -18.51 15.48
CA SER A 163 -1.29 -17.44 15.84
C SER A 163 -1.58 -16.49 14.70
N ASP A 164 -2.84 -16.11 14.61
CA ASP A 164 -3.35 -15.06 13.74
C ASP A 164 -2.99 -13.67 14.28
N SER A 165 -3.15 -12.62 13.44
CA SER A 165 -2.89 -11.23 13.80
C SER A 165 -4.10 -10.33 13.45
N PRO A 166 -4.66 -9.54 14.38
CA PRO A 166 -5.80 -8.66 14.10
C PRO A 166 -5.34 -7.32 13.50
N ALA A 167 -5.15 -7.26 12.19
CA ALA A 167 -4.88 -6.04 11.46
C ALA A 167 -6.05 -5.05 11.54
N ARG A 168 -5.77 -3.76 11.55
CA ARG A 168 -6.77 -2.69 11.59
C ARG A 168 -6.95 -2.04 10.24
N MET A 169 -8.22 -1.97 9.80
CA MET A 169 -8.64 -1.27 8.59
C MET A 169 -9.24 0.08 8.96
N ILE A 170 -8.91 1.13 8.23
CA ILE A 170 -9.50 2.46 8.34
C ILE A 170 -10.34 2.76 7.10
N MET A 171 -11.58 3.20 7.31
CA MET A 171 -12.41 3.83 6.28
C MET A 171 -12.28 5.34 6.35
N PHE A 172 -12.09 5.98 5.21
CA PHE A 172 -12.16 7.43 5.07
C PHE A 172 -13.33 7.84 4.18
N ASP A 173 -14.03 8.91 4.54
CA ASP A 173 -14.87 9.69 3.61
C ASP A 173 -13.92 10.38 2.62
N ALA A 174 -13.72 9.80 1.46
CA ALA A 174 -12.72 10.25 0.50
C ALA A 174 -12.95 11.71 0.03
N PRO A 175 -14.19 12.18 -0.26
CA PRO A 175 -14.48 13.58 -0.51
C PRO A 175 -14.12 14.52 0.65
N LYS A 176 -14.42 14.15 1.88
CA LYS A 176 -14.16 14.99 3.07
C LYS A 176 -12.79 14.77 3.69
N ARG A 177 -12.08 13.75 3.23
CA ARG A 177 -10.72 13.40 3.71
C ARG A 177 -10.64 13.23 5.23
N ARG A 178 -11.57 12.47 5.81
CA ARG A 178 -11.62 12.23 7.26
C ARG A 178 -11.98 10.77 7.55
N PRO A 179 -11.47 10.20 8.65
CA PRO A 179 -11.89 8.87 9.10
C PRO A 179 -13.40 8.84 9.33
N MET A 180 -14.04 7.73 9.00
CA MET A 180 -15.47 7.52 9.22
C MET A 180 -15.80 6.20 9.89
N GLY A 181 -14.86 5.28 9.99
CA GLY A 181 -15.03 4.00 10.65
C GLY A 181 -13.76 3.16 10.61
N GLU A 182 -13.78 2.07 11.35
CA GLU A 182 -12.71 1.10 11.45
C GLU A 182 -13.27 -0.31 11.48
N HIS A 183 -12.47 -1.26 10.98
CA HIS A 183 -12.76 -2.70 11.05
C HIS A 183 -11.51 -3.45 11.48
N VAL A 184 -11.70 -4.70 11.85
CA VAL A 184 -10.62 -5.65 12.10
C VAL A 184 -10.66 -6.69 10.98
N TYR A 185 -9.51 -6.92 10.41
CA TYR A 185 -9.24 -8.06 9.55
C TYR A 185 -8.30 -9.01 10.29
N VAL A 186 -8.61 -10.29 10.29
CA VAL A 186 -7.76 -11.28 10.96
C VAL A 186 -6.85 -11.90 9.92
N VAL A 187 -5.58 -11.47 9.94
CA VAL A 187 -4.51 -12.06 9.12
C VAL A 187 -4.26 -13.46 9.64
N GLU A 188 -4.28 -14.45 8.75
CA GLU A 188 -4.09 -15.86 9.11
C GLU A 188 -2.70 -16.14 9.70
N ALA A 189 -2.60 -17.24 10.44
CA ALA A 189 -1.30 -17.74 10.88
C ALA A 189 -0.40 -18.06 9.68
N ILE A 190 0.91 -17.87 9.83
CA ILE A 190 1.88 -18.16 8.78
C ILE A 190 1.74 -19.62 8.33
N PRO A 191 1.36 -19.90 7.08
CA PRO A 191 1.20 -21.27 6.61
C PRO A 191 2.55 -21.98 6.58
N ASN A 192 2.56 -23.31 6.72
CA ASN A 192 3.80 -24.06 6.57
C ASN A 192 4.32 -23.95 5.12
N PRO A 193 5.61 -23.67 4.92
CA PRO A 193 6.18 -23.65 3.59
C PRO A 193 6.04 -25.02 2.91
N PRO A 194 5.83 -25.05 1.58
CA PRO A 194 5.94 -26.30 0.84
C PRO A 194 7.30 -26.94 1.06
N PRO A 195 7.40 -28.28 1.16
CA PRO A 195 8.68 -28.96 1.27
C PRO A 195 9.56 -28.65 0.05
N ASP A 196 10.68 -28.01 0.30
CA ASP A 196 11.68 -27.71 -0.72
C ASP A 196 13.07 -27.88 -0.09
N PRO A 197 13.78 -29.00 -0.38
CA PRO A 197 15.09 -29.28 0.19
C PRO A 197 16.20 -28.34 -0.33
N GLU A 198 15.94 -27.60 -1.40
CA GLU A 198 16.89 -26.65 -1.99
C GLU A 198 16.59 -25.20 -1.55
N ARG A 199 15.56 -24.98 -0.75
CA ARG A 199 15.23 -23.65 -0.26
C ARG A 199 16.36 -23.10 0.62
N PRO A 200 16.90 -21.91 0.31
CA PRO A 200 17.87 -21.26 1.18
C PRO A 200 17.23 -20.90 2.52
N GLU A 201 18.04 -20.82 3.56
CA GLU A 201 17.61 -20.27 4.84
C GLU A 201 17.05 -18.83 4.61
N PRO A 202 15.90 -18.50 5.21
CA PRO A 202 15.30 -17.20 5.02
C PRO A 202 16.19 -16.09 5.58
N ARG A 203 16.29 -14.98 4.86
CA ARG A 203 17.07 -13.81 5.28
C ARG A 203 16.43 -13.08 6.47
N PHE A 204 15.12 -13.15 6.57
CA PHE A 204 14.30 -12.53 7.62
C PHE A 204 13.42 -13.59 8.28
N PRO A 205 12.94 -13.35 9.52
CA PRO A 205 11.94 -14.22 10.13
C PRO A 205 10.73 -14.40 9.22
N PRO A 206 10.09 -15.57 9.20
CA PRO A 206 8.84 -15.76 8.48
C PRO A 206 7.77 -14.79 8.98
N ASP A 207 6.94 -14.29 8.07
CA ASP A 207 5.78 -13.46 8.36
C ASP A 207 4.59 -13.78 7.46
N ASN A 208 3.44 -13.19 7.77
CA ASN A 208 2.25 -13.13 6.93
C ASN A 208 1.52 -11.83 7.25
N GLY A 209 1.15 -11.07 6.24
CA GLY A 209 0.54 -9.77 6.38
C GLY A 209 -0.55 -9.46 5.36
N LEU A 210 -1.42 -8.52 5.69
CA LEU A 210 -2.43 -7.97 4.78
C LEU A 210 -1.78 -6.90 3.90
N VAL A 211 -1.45 -7.26 2.67
CA VAL A 211 -0.63 -6.39 1.79
C VAL A 211 -1.44 -5.68 0.71
N GLU A 212 -2.63 -6.14 0.34
CA GLU A 212 -3.43 -5.43 -0.65
C GLU A 212 -4.94 -5.56 -0.39
N LEU A 213 -5.67 -4.52 -0.77
CA LEU A 213 -7.12 -4.46 -0.73
C LEU A 213 -7.67 -4.01 -2.09
N VAL A 214 -8.73 -4.67 -2.56
CA VAL A 214 -9.47 -4.25 -3.74
C VAL A 214 -10.95 -4.14 -3.41
N THR A 215 -11.56 -2.98 -3.68
CA THR A 215 -13.00 -2.81 -3.54
C THR A 215 -13.73 -3.41 -4.74
N VAL A 216 -14.72 -4.26 -4.47
CA VAL A 216 -15.54 -4.91 -5.51
C VAL A 216 -16.77 -4.07 -5.86
N ASP A 217 -17.36 -3.44 -4.85
CA ASP A 217 -18.62 -2.70 -4.99
C ASP A 217 -18.69 -1.48 -4.06
N ASN A 218 -19.84 -0.80 -4.08
CA ASN A 218 -20.12 0.35 -3.20
C ASN A 218 -20.73 -0.04 -1.86
N ALA A 219 -20.97 -1.31 -1.62
CA ALA A 219 -21.59 -1.84 -0.40
C ALA A 219 -20.56 -2.22 0.67
N GLY A 220 -19.28 -2.21 0.35
CA GLY A 220 -18.18 -2.54 1.25
C GLY A 220 -17.63 -3.95 1.06
N THR A 221 -17.91 -4.59 -0.07
CA THR A 221 -17.26 -5.86 -0.43
C THR A 221 -15.82 -5.58 -0.84
N LEU A 222 -14.89 -6.25 -0.16
CA LEU A 222 -13.46 -6.16 -0.39
C LEU A 222 -12.88 -7.54 -0.73
N ILE A 223 -11.88 -7.54 -1.59
CA ILE A 223 -10.93 -8.65 -1.72
C ILE A 223 -9.67 -8.21 -0.96
N ALA A 224 -9.17 -9.09 -0.11
CA ALA A 224 -7.95 -8.90 0.65
C ALA A 224 -6.90 -9.90 0.19
N MET A 225 -5.66 -9.47 0.07
CA MET A 225 -4.53 -10.32 -0.25
C MET A 225 -3.58 -10.39 0.95
N GLU A 226 -3.31 -11.60 1.38
CA GLU A 226 -2.24 -11.88 2.34
C GLU A 226 -0.99 -12.38 1.61
N ARG A 227 0.16 -11.92 2.07
CA ARG A 227 1.48 -12.35 1.54
C ARG A 227 2.27 -12.99 2.65
N SER A 228 2.62 -14.26 2.47
CA SER A 228 3.51 -14.98 3.38
C SER A 228 4.94 -15.00 2.87
N TYR A 229 5.89 -14.84 3.77
CA TYR A 229 7.31 -14.96 3.53
C TYR A 229 7.93 -16.06 4.44
N TRP A 230 8.87 -16.85 3.89
CA TRP A 230 9.64 -17.88 4.61
C TRP A 230 11.13 -17.78 4.37
#